data_1d6c4e02c199a6585a980e6fa1cf78dc
#
_entry.id   1d6c4e02c199a6585a980e6fa1cf78dc
#
_cell.length_a   1.000
_cell.length_b   1.000
_cell.length_c   1.000
_cell.angle_alpha   90.00
_cell.angle_beta   90.00
_cell.angle_gamma   90.00
#
_symmetry.space_group_name_H-M   'P 1'
#
loop_
_entity.id
_entity.type
_entity.pdbx_description
1 polymer ?
#
loop_
_entity_poly.entity_id
_entity_poly.type
_entity_poly.pdbx_seq_one_letter_code
_entity_poly.pdbx_strand_id
1 'polypeptide(L)'
;MINVNPLSIDKIDVNTNEQLNNRAKLDTGPLCNYDCEFCYYSDRLSERTSFEVVKERIHELLDYGITQVDLSGGESSIDPNWFKILDYCNDRFEHVSCLSHGGKFSDKSFLERSQQHGLKEILFSLHGSTAEIHDKITRRKGSFDKIIKAIANAHELGIVVRINCTVYDKNYDTLSSSLFNTLNPLEVNFITLNYWDDAGGSVGDYTLVTNAIKRCIDDLTAKYINVRYTPYCYMIGYEKHVCNQYQHIYDIYDWNKGIYNKSAGTNIERSYNAAEVDRLNYYKKPQECLKCSHFNICDGIENELDIPVHPINGDRISDILYHRKEFYEI
;
A
#
# COMPACT_ATOMS: atom_id res chain seq x y z
N MET A 1 23.01 -19.03 -10.19
CA MET A 1 22.63 -17.61 -10.02
C MET A 1 23.37 -17.09 -8.79
N ILE A 2 24.15 -16.05 -8.93
CA ILE A 2 24.77 -15.39 -7.78
C ILE A 2 23.70 -14.41 -7.25
N ASN A 3 23.11 -14.72 -6.10
CA ASN A 3 22.26 -13.76 -5.40
C ASN A 3 23.17 -12.62 -4.94
N VAL A 4 23.09 -11.49 -5.60
CA VAL A 4 23.77 -10.29 -5.14
C VAL A 4 22.93 -9.76 -3.98
N ASN A 5 23.53 -9.75 -2.78
CA ASN A 5 22.87 -9.21 -1.59
C ASN A 5 22.35 -7.80 -1.89
N PRO A 6 21.04 -7.54 -1.82
CA PRO A 6 20.49 -6.20 -2.04
C PRO A 6 21.06 -5.15 -1.07
N LEU A 7 21.66 -5.57 0.02
CA LEU A 7 22.26 -4.70 1.04
C LEU A 7 23.70 -4.24 0.83
N SER A 8 24.31 -4.49 -0.32
CA SER A 8 25.55 -3.76 -0.60
C SER A 8 25.30 -2.24 -0.82
N ILE A 9 24.31 -1.73 -0.09
CA ILE A 9 23.91 -0.33 -0.01
C ILE A 9 24.72 0.43 1.04
N ASP A 10 25.91 -0.04 1.37
CA ASP A 10 26.80 0.64 2.33
C ASP A 10 27.14 2.10 1.99
N LYS A 11 26.54 2.65 0.92
CA LYS A 11 26.81 4.02 0.46
C LYS A 11 25.63 4.63 -0.31
N ILE A 12 24.39 4.49 0.15
CA ILE A 12 23.37 5.44 -0.29
C ILE A 12 23.66 6.74 0.45
N ASP A 13 24.18 7.71 -0.27
CA ASP A 13 24.27 9.08 0.21
C ASP A 13 22.85 9.66 0.28
N VAL A 14 22.19 9.37 1.41
CA VAL A 14 20.89 9.96 1.72
C VAL A 14 21.17 11.38 2.16
N ASN A 15 21.34 12.29 1.20
CA ASN A 15 21.55 13.72 1.45
C ASN A 15 20.34 14.42 2.07
N THR A 16 19.30 13.68 2.41
CA THR A 16 18.16 14.16 3.19
C THR A 16 18.28 13.61 4.60
N ASN A 17 18.92 14.37 5.49
CA ASN A 17 18.96 14.05 6.92
C ASN A 17 17.58 14.13 7.60
N GLU A 18 16.55 14.49 6.87
CA GLU A 18 15.18 14.62 7.38
C GLU A 18 14.30 13.58 6.75
N GLN A 19 13.70 12.79 7.59
CA GLN A 19 12.65 11.87 7.23
C GLN A 19 11.41 12.67 6.82
N LEU A 20 10.94 12.52 5.58
CA LEU A 20 9.76 13.23 5.08
C LEU A 20 8.47 12.72 5.72
N ASN A 21 8.49 11.53 6.32
CA ASN A 21 7.32 10.79 6.72
C ASN A 21 7.38 10.38 8.21
N ASN A 22 6.41 10.85 8.99
CA ASN A 22 6.13 10.41 10.37
C ASN A 22 4.85 9.59 10.46
N ARG A 23 4.56 8.79 9.43
CA ARG A 23 3.35 8.01 9.28
C ARG A 23 3.61 6.53 9.56
N ALA A 24 2.68 5.87 10.22
CA ALA A 24 2.77 4.44 10.46
C ALA A 24 1.45 3.73 10.17
N LYS A 25 1.57 2.46 9.74
CA LYS A 25 0.44 1.54 9.64
C LYS A 25 0.24 0.84 10.99
N LEU A 26 -0.98 0.91 11.49
CA LEU A 26 -1.42 0.22 12.70
C LEU A 26 -2.44 -0.85 12.35
N ASP A 27 -2.08 -2.10 12.54
CA ASP A 27 -2.98 -3.23 12.40
C ASP A 27 -3.92 -3.34 13.63
N THR A 28 -5.23 -3.20 13.40
CA THR A 28 -6.26 -3.32 14.43
C THR A 28 -6.79 -4.74 14.61
N GLY A 29 -6.28 -5.69 13.82
CA GLY A 29 -6.65 -7.10 13.84
C GLY A 29 -7.23 -7.60 12.52
N PRO A 30 -7.34 -8.93 12.35
CA PRO A 30 -7.70 -9.54 11.08
C PRO A 30 -9.20 -9.53 10.77
N LEU A 31 -10.05 -9.05 11.67
CA LEU A 31 -11.51 -9.06 11.49
C LEU A 31 -11.92 -8.40 10.17
N CYS A 32 -12.58 -9.15 9.30
CA CYS A 32 -13.12 -8.65 8.03
C CYS A 32 -14.41 -9.38 7.65
N ASN A 33 -15.27 -8.73 6.90
CA ASN A 33 -16.50 -9.31 6.37
C ASN A 33 -16.45 -9.53 4.84
N TYR A 34 -15.28 -9.34 4.22
CA TYR A 34 -14.96 -9.76 2.85
C TYR A 34 -13.89 -10.85 2.90
N ASP A 35 -13.79 -11.63 1.83
CA ASP A 35 -12.83 -12.72 1.67
C ASP A 35 -12.09 -12.55 0.34
N CYS A 36 -11.37 -11.43 0.20
CA CYS A 36 -10.65 -11.11 -1.04
C CYS A 36 -9.65 -12.21 -1.38
N GLU A 37 -9.58 -12.59 -2.66
CA GLU A 37 -8.84 -13.76 -3.10
C GLU A 37 -7.32 -13.70 -2.88
N PHE A 38 -6.75 -12.50 -2.69
CA PHE A 38 -5.33 -12.27 -2.39
C PHE A 38 -5.10 -11.85 -0.92
N CYS A 39 -6.11 -12.01 -0.05
CA CYS A 39 -6.01 -11.53 1.33
C CYS A 39 -5.12 -12.43 2.18
N TYR A 40 -4.05 -11.87 2.73
CA TYR A 40 -3.15 -12.59 3.64
C TYR A 40 -3.76 -12.90 5.03
N TYR A 41 -4.98 -12.42 5.31
CA TYR A 41 -5.76 -12.76 6.50
C TYR A 41 -6.89 -13.76 6.24
N SER A 42 -6.96 -14.36 5.04
CA SER A 42 -8.09 -15.19 4.61
C SER A 42 -8.47 -16.33 5.58
N ASP A 43 -7.50 -16.86 6.33
CA ASP A 43 -7.67 -17.92 7.32
C ASP A 43 -8.18 -17.43 8.69
N ARG A 44 -8.21 -16.11 8.95
CA ARG A 44 -8.45 -15.51 10.27
C ARG A 44 -9.46 -14.36 10.30
N LEU A 45 -10.27 -14.21 9.28
CA LEU A 45 -11.20 -13.08 9.11
C LEU A 45 -12.25 -12.90 10.22
N SER A 46 -12.45 -13.92 11.08
CA SER A 46 -13.35 -13.86 12.23
C SER A 46 -12.67 -13.53 13.56
N GLU A 47 -11.34 -13.49 13.58
CA GLU A 47 -10.58 -13.20 14.79
C GLU A 47 -10.63 -11.72 15.14
N ARG A 48 -10.53 -11.41 16.43
CA ARG A 48 -10.55 -10.04 16.93
C ARG A 48 -9.33 -9.76 17.78
N THR A 49 -8.80 -8.56 17.62
CA THR A 49 -7.80 -8.01 18.54
C THR A 49 -8.51 -7.19 19.63
N SER A 50 -8.10 -7.35 20.87
CA SER A 50 -8.69 -6.56 21.96
C SER A 50 -8.29 -5.10 21.86
N PHE A 51 -9.13 -4.21 22.39
CA PHE A 51 -8.82 -2.78 22.43
C PHE A 51 -7.53 -2.49 23.22
N GLU A 52 -7.26 -3.25 24.28
CA GLU A 52 -6.02 -3.07 25.06
C GLU A 52 -4.78 -3.36 24.25
N VAL A 53 -4.78 -4.41 23.43
CA VAL A 53 -3.67 -4.71 22.49
C VAL A 53 -3.51 -3.59 21.47
N VAL A 54 -4.61 -3.06 20.92
CA VAL A 54 -4.54 -1.92 19.99
C VAL A 54 -3.93 -0.69 20.67
N LYS A 55 -4.27 -0.44 21.94
CA LYS A 55 -3.66 0.64 22.73
C LYS A 55 -2.16 0.46 22.93
N GLU A 56 -1.72 -0.76 23.25
CA GLU A 56 -0.29 -1.06 23.39
C GLU A 56 0.48 -0.73 22.10
N ARG A 57 -0.06 -1.11 20.94
CA ARG A 57 0.49 -0.78 19.62
C ARG A 57 0.54 0.73 19.36
N ILE A 58 -0.49 1.46 19.75
CA ILE A 58 -0.53 2.92 19.64
C ILE A 58 0.59 3.54 20.47
N HIS A 59 0.80 3.08 21.71
CA HIS A 59 1.89 3.58 22.55
C HIS A 59 3.25 3.30 21.95
N GLU A 60 3.45 2.11 21.39
CA GLU A 60 4.70 1.76 20.70
C GLU A 60 4.98 2.72 19.53
N LEU A 61 3.98 3.06 18.72
CA LEU A 61 4.14 4.03 17.63
C LEU A 61 4.49 5.44 18.15
N LEU A 62 3.87 5.88 19.23
CA LEU A 62 4.18 7.15 19.86
C LEU A 62 5.61 7.21 20.42
N ASP A 63 6.09 6.10 20.99
CA ASP A 63 7.47 5.98 21.49
C ASP A 63 8.50 6.07 20.34
N TYR A 64 8.12 5.71 19.10
CA TYR A 64 8.92 5.94 17.90
C TYR A 64 8.81 7.36 17.32
N GLY A 65 8.04 8.26 17.93
CA GLY A 65 7.83 9.62 17.44
C GLY A 65 6.88 9.72 16.23
N ILE A 66 6.05 8.71 16.00
CA ILE A 66 5.04 8.74 14.94
C ILE A 66 3.96 9.74 15.29
N THR A 67 3.58 10.59 14.32
CA THR A 67 2.54 11.62 14.47
C THR A 67 1.31 11.37 13.60
N GLN A 68 1.38 10.44 12.64
CA GLN A 68 0.29 10.11 11.73
C GLN A 68 0.04 8.61 11.70
N VAL A 69 -1.21 8.17 11.72
CA VAL A 69 -1.55 6.74 11.76
C VAL A 69 -2.58 6.35 10.72
N ASP A 70 -2.28 5.23 10.03
CA ASP A 70 -3.21 4.54 9.13
C ASP A 70 -3.73 3.28 9.81
N LEU A 71 -5.00 3.28 10.20
CA LEU A 71 -5.66 2.10 10.75
C LEU A 71 -5.90 1.07 9.66
N SER A 72 -5.41 -0.12 9.88
CA SER A 72 -5.42 -1.24 8.92
C SER A 72 -5.72 -2.56 9.63
N GLY A 73 -5.55 -3.65 8.92
CA GLY A 73 -5.83 -5.02 9.37
C GLY A 73 -6.72 -5.73 8.37
N GLY A 74 -7.78 -6.37 8.84
CA GLY A 74 -8.88 -6.81 7.99
C GLY A 74 -9.69 -5.60 7.54
N GLU A 75 -10.81 -5.31 8.22
CA GLU A 75 -11.59 -4.09 8.01
C GLU A 75 -11.84 -3.42 9.36
N SER A 76 -11.05 -2.44 9.71
CA SER A 76 -11.11 -1.77 11.02
C SER A 76 -12.48 -1.16 11.33
N SER A 77 -13.19 -0.68 10.30
CA SER A 77 -14.50 -0.02 10.46
C SER A 77 -15.62 -0.93 10.96
N ILE A 78 -15.46 -2.27 10.90
CA ILE A 78 -16.44 -3.22 11.44
C ILE A 78 -16.13 -3.67 12.87
N ASP A 79 -14.98 -3.28 13.43
CA ASP A 79 -14.65 -3.59 14.81
C ASP A 79 -15.65 -2.91 15.77
N PRO A 80 -16.19 -3.61 16.76
CA PRO A 80 -17.09 -3.01 17.75
C PRO A 80 -16.48 -1.83 18.53
N ASN A 81 -15.14 -1.76 18.61
CA ASN A 81 -14.42 -0.66 19.25
C ASN A 81 -14.03 0.46 18.27
N TRP A 82 -14.50 0.46 17.02
CA TRP A 82 -14.09 1.39 15.98
C TRP A 82 -14.04 2.84 16.44
N PHE A 83 -15.14 3.37 16.99
CA PHE A 83 -15.19 4.75 17.46
C PHE A 83 -14.27 5.00 18.65
N LYS A 84 -14.13 4.01 19.53
CA LYS A 84 -13.21 4.09 20.67
C LYS A 84 -11.75 4.12 20.23
N ILE A 85 -11.42 3.38 19.18
CA ILE A 85 -10.08 3.40 18.55
C ILE A 85 -9.83 4.77 17.91
N LEU A 86 -10.81 5.30 17.15
CA LEU A 86 -10.70 6.62 16.53
C LEU A 86 -10.46 7.72 17.58
N ASP A 87 -11.27 7.77 18.63
CA ASP A 87 -11.11 8.77 19.72
C ASP A 87 -9.71 8.67 20.33
N TYR A 88 -9.28 7.44 20.63
CA TYR A 88 -7.99 7.22 21.27
C TYR A 88 -6.82 7.63 20.37
N CYS A 89 -6.93 7.42 19.06
CA CYS A 89 -5.95 7.87 18.08
C CYS A 89 -6.01 9.40 17.89
N ASN A 90 -7.20 9.97 17.73
CA ASN A 90 -7.36 11.40 17.48
C ASN A 90 -6.83 12.28 18.63
N ASP A 91 -6.87 11.78 19.86
CA ASP A 91 -6.29 12.46 21.03
C ASP A 91 -4.75 12.48 21.03
N ARG A 92 -4.10 11.64 20.20
CA ARG A 92 -2.66 11.34 20.27
C ARG A 92 -1.89 11.57 19.00
N PHE A 93 -2.54 11.48 17.87
CA PHE A 93 -1.93 11.67 16.55
C PHE A 93 -2.47 12.93 15.88
N GLU A 94 -1.63 13.59 15.13
CA GLU A 94 -2.00 14.77 14.33
C GLU A 94 -2.92 14.41 13.16
N HIS A 95 -2.78 13.19 12.64
CA HIS A 95 -3.56 12.70 11.51
C HIS A 95 -3.96 11.23 11.69
N VAL A 96 -5.25 10.97 11.53
CA VAL A 96 -5.83 9.62 11.58
C VAL A 96 -6.51 9.31 10.27
N SER A 97 -6.08 8.24 9.64
CA SER A 97 -6.65 7.69 8.41
C SER A 97 -6.93 6.19 8.56
N CYS A 98 -7.54 5.58 7.56
CA CYS A 98 -7.70 4.13 7.52
C CYS A 98 -7.64 3.57 6.10
N LEU A 99 -7.26 2.29 6.01
CA LEU A 99 -7.45 1.47 4.83
C LEU A 99 -8.81 0.80 4.94
N SER A 100 -9.61 0.84 3.85
CA SER A 100 -10.95 0.27 3.91
C SER A 100 -11.44 -0.21 2.54
N HIS A 101 -12.20 -1.31 2.56
CA HIS A 101 -12.99 -1.75 1.41
C HIS A 101 -14.30 -0.94 1.23
N GLY A 102 -14.55 0.09 2.03
CA GLY A 102 -15.67 1.02 1.89
C GLY A 102 -17.04 0.50 2.36
N GLY A 103 -17.15 -0.75 2.76
CA GLY A 103 -18.44 -1.39 3.02
C GLY A 103 -19.31 -0.67 4.05
N LYS A 104 -18.75 -0.28 5.19
CA LYS A 104 -19.44 0.51 6.23
C LYS A 104 -19.61 1.97 5.84
N PHE A 105 -18.65 2.55 5.17
CA PHE A 105 -18.65 3.95 4.77
C PHE A 105 -19.63 4.27 3.63
N SER A 106 -20.22 3.25 3.00
CA SER A 106 -21.40 3.42 2.11
C SER A 106 -22.65 3.92 2.84
N ASP A 107 -22.70 3.77 4.17
CA ASP A 107 -23.65 4.47 5.05
C ASP A 107 -23.05 5.83 5.42
N LYS A 108 -23.63 6.90 4.86
CA LYS A 108 -23.15 8.27 5.09
C LYS A 108 -23.19 8.68 6.57
N SER A 109 -24.20 8.26 7.30
CA SER A 109 -24.32 8.61 8.73
C SER A 109 -23.20 7.95 9.56
N PHE A 110 -22.80 6.72 9.21
CA PHE A 110 -21.68 6.05 9.84
C PHE A 110 -20.35 6.75 9.52
N LEU A 111 -20.16 7.19 8.27
CA LEU A 111 -18.94 7.89 7.84
C LEU A 111 -18.86 9.29 8.50
N GLU A 112 -19.95 10.05 8.53
CA GLU A 112 -20.03 11.34 9.20
C GLU A 112 -19.70 11.22 10.70
N ARG A 113 -20.23 10.20 11.35
CA ARG A 113 -19.87 9.91 12.73
C ARG A 113 -18.38 9.55 12.87
N SER A 114 -17.81 8.78 11.94
CA SER A 114 -16.38 8.45 11.95
C SER A 114 -15.51 9.70 11.80
N GLN A 115 -15.93 10.66 10.97
CA GLN A 115 -15.28 11.95 10.83
C GLN A 115 -15.34 12.76 12.13
N GLN A 116 -16.50 12.79 12.80
CA GLN A 116 -16.66 13.45 14.11
C GLN A 116 -15.74 12.87 15.18
N HIS A 117 -15.39 11.58 15.08
CA HIS A 117 -14.41 10.89 15.92
C HIS A 117 -12.96 11.00 15.41
N GLY A 118 -12.67 11.87 14.42
CA GLY A 118 -11.33 12.25 14.01
C GLY A 118 -10.80 11.58 12.74
N LEU A 119 -11.60 10.80 12.01
CA LEU A 119 -11.18 10.23 10.71
C LEU A 119 -11.07 11.35 9.67
N LYS A 120 -9.87 11.52 9.06
CA LYS A 120 -9.57 12.62 8.13
C LYS A 120 -9.35 12.14 6.68
N GLU A 121 -8.97 10.89 6.50
CA GLU A 121 -8.54 10.35 5.22
C GLU A 121 -8.87 8.86 5.13
N ILE A 122 -9.18 8.38 3.92
CA ILE A 122 -9.42 6.96 3.66
C ILE A 122 -8.66 6.53 2.39
N LEU A 123 -7.86 5.47 2.52
CA LEU A 123 -7.27 4.73 1.42
C LEU A 123 -8.23 3.59 1.04
N PHE A 124 -9.02 3.78 0.00
CA PHE A 124 -10.02 2.83 -0.46
C PHE A 124 -9.40 1.71 -1.31
N SER A 125 -9.76 0.46 -1.03
CA SER A 125 -9.31 -0.73 -1.74
C SER A 125 -10.23 -1.06 -2.93
N LEU A 126 -9.94 -0.46 -4.10
CA LEU A 126 -10.71 -0.64 -5.33
C LEU A 126 -9.91 -1.47 -6.34
N HIS A 127 -10.30 -2.74 -6.55
CA HIS A 127 -9.54 -3.72 -7.31
C HIS A 127 -10.12 -4.09 -8.68
N GLY A 128 -11.21 -3.46 -9.10
CA GLY A 128 -11.85 -3.72 -10.39
C GLY A 128 -12.58 -2.49 -10.91
N SER A 129 -12.59 -2.32 -12.23
CA SER A 129 -13.24 -1.19 -12.89
C SER A 129 -14.74 -1.39 -13.10
N THR A 130 -15.26 -2.57 -12.82
CA THR A 130 -16.67 -2.92 -12.90
C THR A 130 -17.10 -3.73 -11.68
N ALA A 131 -18.41 -3.76 -11.41
CA ALA A 131 -18.98 -4.57 -10.34
C ALA A 131 -18.64 -6.06 -10.50
N GLU A 132 -18.68 -6.57 -11.73
CA GLU A 132 -18.38 -7.98 -12.02
C GLU A 132 -16.97 -8.35 -11.59
N ILE A 133 -15.98 -7.53 -11.91
CA ILE A 133 -14.55 -7.79 -11.61
C ILE A 133 -14.28 -7.57 -10.13
N HIS A 134 -14.69 -6.42 -9.60
CA HIS A 134 -14.42 -6.07 -8.20
C HIS A 134 -15.07 -7.05 -7.22
N ASP A 135 -16.36 -7.38 -7.43
CA ASP A 135 -17.11 -8.30 -6.57
C ASP A 135 -16.54 -9.72 -6.61
N LYS A 136 -16.04 -10.16 -7.79
CA LYS A 136 -15.36 -11.44 -7.93
C LYS A 136 -14.07 -11.49 -7.14
N ILE A 137 -13.23 -10.44 -7.23
CA ILE A 137 -11.96 -10.33 -6.50
C ILE A 137 -12.19 -10.28 -4.99
N THR A 138 -13.14 -9.47 -4.55
CA THR A 138 -13.47 -9.31 -3.13
C THR A 138 -14.31 -10.47 -2.57
N ARG A 139 -14.77 -11.38 -3.43
CA ARG A 139 -15.71 -12.47 -3.13
C ARG A 139 -16.95 -11.97 -2.39
N ARG A 140 -17.36 -10.73 -2.70
CA ARG A 140 -18.48 -10.06 -2.04
C ARG A 140 -19.38 -9.35 -3.04
N LYS A 141 -20.53 -9.92 -3.36
CA LYS A 141 -21.52 -9.30 -4.24
C LYS A 141 -21.97 -7.94 -3.71
N GLY A 142 -21.97 -6.92 -4.57
CA GLY A 142 -22.35 -5.54 -4.27
C GLY A 142 -21.26 -4.76 -3.55
N SER A 143 -20.04 -5.25 -3.47
CA SER A 143 -18.90 -4.53 -2.88
C SER A 143 -18.49 -3.32 -3.72
N PHE A 144 -18.56 -3.44 -5.05
CA PHE A 144 -18.27 -2.34 -5.97
C PHE A 144 -19.22 -1.14 -5.73
N ASP A 145 -20.52 -1.37 -5.72
CA ASP A 145 -21.49 -0.29 -5.51
C ASP A 145 -21.29 0.38 -4.14
N LYS A 146 -20.94 -0.42 -3.13
CA LYS A 146 -20.66 0.12 -1.79
C LYS A 146 -19.42 1.00 -1.74
N ILE A 147 -18.32 0.58 -2.35
CA ILE A 147 -17.09 1.39 -2.32
C ILE A 147 -17.25 2.66 -3.15
N ILE A 148 -17.93 2.60 -4.31
CA ILE A 148 -18.23 3.80 -5.11
C ILE A 148 -19.06 4.79 -4.30
N LYS A 149 -20.11 4.30 -3.62
CA LYS A 149 -20.94 5.13 -2.74
C LYS A 149 -20.14 5.69 -1.55
N ALA A 150 -19.24 4.90 -0.97
CA ALA A 150 -18.40 5.33 0.14
C ALA A 150 -17.45 6.46 -0.29
N ILE A 151 -16.85 6.37 -1.47
CA ILE A 151 -15.99 7.43 -2.04
C ILE A 151 -16.80 8.71 -2.27
N ALA A 152 -18.01 8.61 -2.83
CA ALA A 152 -18.90 9.76 -3.00
C ALA A 152 -19.25 10.42 -1.64
N ASN A 153 -19.61 9.62 -0.63
CA ASN A 153 -19.86 10.12 0.72
C ASN A 153 -18.63 10.81 1.33
N ALA A 154 -17.43 10.26 1.11
CA ALA A 154 -16.18 10.85 1.60
C ALA A 154 -15.93 12.24 1.00
N HIS A 155 -16.12 12.40 -0.31
CA HIS A 155 -16.04 13.70 -0.97
C HIS A 155 -17.06 14.71 -0.44
N GLU A 156 -18.31 14.29 -0.27
CA GLU A 156 -19.37 15.17 0.28
C GLU A 156 -19.04 15.67 1.70
N LEU A 157 -18.31 14.88 2.48
CA LEU A 157 -17.88 15.22 3.84
C LEU A 157 -16.51 15.89 3.90
N GLY A 158 -15.82 16.07 2.76
CA GLY A 158 -14.49 16.66 2.72
C GLY A 158 -13.38 15.76 3.31
N ILE A 159 -13.63 14.44 3.37
CA ILE A 159 -12.62 13.45 3.77
C ILE A 159 -11.70 13.18 2.58
N VAL A 160 -10.40 13.16 2.82
CA VAL A 160 -9.42 12.89 1.77
C VAL A 160 -9.58 11.46 1.24
N VAL A 161 -9.69 11.33 -0.09
CA VAL A 161 -9.84 10.05 -0.78
C VAL A 161 -8.53 9.67 -1.45
N ARG A 162 -8.03 8.48 -1.14
CA ARG A 162 -6.95 7.82 -1.86
C ARG A 162 -7.43 6.45 -2.32
N ILE A 163 -6.87 5.92 -3.40
CA ILE A 163 -7.25 4.61 -3.93
C ILE A 163 -6.03 3.69 -3.99
N ASN A 164 -6.22 2.48 -3.52
CA ASN A 164 -5.30 1.36 -3.64
C ASN A 164 -5.89 0.31 -4.58
N CYS A 165 -5.17 -0.02 -5.64
CA CYS A 165 -5.56 -1.04 -6.61
C CYS A 165 -4.50 -2.12 -6.68
N THR A 166 -4.79 -3.32 -6.18
CA THR A 166 -3.95 -4.50 -6.43
C THR A 166 -4.16 -4.96 -7.86
N VAL A 167 -3.09 -5.00 -8.64
CA VAL A 167 -3.11 -5.31 -10.08
C VAL A 167 -2.39 -6.61 -10.36
N TYR A 168 -3.05 -7.52 -11.07
CA TYR A 168 -2.57 -8.86 -11.35
C TYR A 168 -3.30 -9.47 -12.56
N ASP A 169 -3.11 -10.76 -12.83
CA ASP A 169 -3.61 -11.47 -14.01
C ASP A 169 -5.12 -11.39 -14.23
N LYS A 170 -5.90 -11.12 -13.19
CA LYS A 170 -7.38 -11.12 -13.28
C LYS A 170 -8.01 -9.74 -13.49
N ASN A 171 -7.24 -8.66 -13.43
CA ASN A 171 -7.81 -7.31 -13.55
C ASN A 171 -6.97 -6.30 -14.34
N TYR A 172 -5.74 -6.64 -14.73
CA TYR A 172 -4.84 -5.69 -15.40
C TYR A 172 -5.41 -5.16 -16.72
N ASP A 173 -6.11 -6.00 -17.47
CA ASP A 173 -6.69 -5.66 -18.78
C ASP A 173 -7.92 -4.76 -18.71
N THR A 174 -8.44 -4.56 -17.49
CA THR A 174 -9.65 -3.77 -17.22
C THR A 174 -9.36 -2.50 -16.42
N LEU A 175 -8.10 -2.14 -16.19
CA LEU A 175 -7.75 -0.88 -15.55
C LEU A 175 -8.35 0.30 -16.32
N SER A 176 -9.01 1.22 -15.61
CA SER A 176 -9.73 2.33 -16.20
C SER A 176 -9.34 3.66 -15.59
N SER A 177 -8.52 4.43 -16.29
CA SER A 177 -8.20 5.82 -15.93
C SER A 177 -9.46 6.68 -15.82
N SER A 178 -10.43 6.46 -16.70
CA SER A 178 -11.71 7.18 -16.68
C SER A 178 -12.48 6.97 -15.37
N LEU A 179 -12.51 5.74 -14.82
CA LEU A 179 -13.12 5.48 -13.52
C LEU A 179 -12.38 6.23 -12.42
N PHE A 180 -11.05 6.07 -12.33
CA PHE A 180 -10.27 6.75 -11.30
C PHE A 180 -10.40 8.28 -11.38
N ASN A 181 -10.37 8.86 -12.58
CA ASN A 181 -10.58 10.30 -12.77
C ASN A 181 -11.99 10.75 -12.32
N THR A 182 -13.02 9.94 -12.59
CA THR A 182 -14.38 10.22 -12.12
C THR A 182 -14.48 10.18 -10.59
N LEU A 183 -13.75 9.27 -9.95
CA LEU A 183 -13.67 9.17 -8.50
C LEU A 183 -12.80 10.25 -7.86
N ASN A 184 -12.00 10.98 -8.65
CA ASN A 184 -11.20 12.12 -8.26
C ASN A 184 -10.39 11.94 -6.95
N PRO A 185 -9.57 10.90 -6.83
CA PRO A 185 -8.75 10.70 -5.65
C PRO A 185 -7.53 11.64 -5.65
N LEU A 186 -7.04 11.96 -4.45
CA LEU A 186 -5.76 12.64 -4.29
C LEU A 186 -4.60 11.80 -4.80
N GLU A 187 -4.67 10.49 -4.58
CA GLU A 187 -3.63 9.52 -4.91
C GLU A 187 -4.22 8.21 -5.44
N VAL A 188 -3.53 7.62 -6.41
CA VAL A 188 -3.77 6.23 -6.86
C VAL A 188 -2.50 5.42 -6.65
N ASN A 189 -2.61 4.34 -5.87
CA ASN A 189 -1.57 3.34 -5.69
C ASN A 189 -1.90 2.10 -6.52
N PHE A 190 -1.03 1.75 -7.46
CA PHE A 190 -1.03 0.45 -8.11
C PHE A 190 -0.07 -0.47 -7.37
N ILE A 191 -0.57 -1.56 -6.84
CA ILE A 191 0.23 -2.58 -6.17
C ILE A 191 0.23 -3.82 -7.06
N THR A 192 1.38 -4.22 -7.58
CA THR A 192 1.49 -5.52 -8.21
C THR A 192 1.44 -6.60 -7.12
N LEU A 193 0.65 -7.63 -7.35
CA LEU A 193 0.46 -8.68 -6.37
C LEU A 193 1.77 -9.41 -6.13
N ASN A 194 2.16 -9.52 -4.88
CA ASN A 194 3.36 -10.22 -4.47
C ASN A 194 3.11 -11.73 -4.41
N TYR A 195 4.10 -12.50 -4.87
CA TYR A 195 4.01 -13.96 -4.93
C TYR A 195 3.98 -14.64 -3.55
N TRP A 196 4.54 -14.01 -2.52
CA TRP A 196 4.62 -14.56 -1.16
C TRP A 196 3.30 -14.52 -0.37
N ASP A 197 2.25 -14.00 -0.98
CA ASP A 197 0.91 -14.11 -0.44
C ASP A 197 0.35 -15.49 -0.75
N ASP A 198 0.29 -16.37 0.25
CA ASP A 198 -0.24 -17.74 0.16
C ASP A 198 -1.70 -17.82 -0.33
N ALA A 199 -2.32 -16.69 -0.56
CA ALA A 199 -3.73 -16.59 -0.95
C ALA A 199 -4.02 -16.92 -2.43
N GLY A 200 -3.01 -17.31 -3.21
CA GLY A 200 -3.21 -17.94 -4.52
C GLY A 200 -3.41 -17.01 -5.70
N GLY A 201 -2.96 -15.76 -5.58
CA GLY A 201 -2.83 -14.88 -6.72
C GLY A 201 -1.40 -14.87 -7.29
N SER A 202 -1.24 -14.53 -8.56
CA SER A 202 0.05 -14.22 -9.15
C SER A 202 -0.05 -12.96 -10.00
N VAL A 203 1.07 -12.25 -10.15
CA VAL A 203 1.12 -11.11 -11.08
C VAL A 203 0.80 -11.57 -12.50
N GLY A 204 1.08 -12.83 -12.83
CA GLY A 204 1.00 -13.35 -14.18
C GLY A 204 2.16 -12.83 -15.04
N ASP A 205 1.85 -12.36 -16.25
CA ASP A 205 2.86 -11.73 -17.11
C ASP A 205 3.12 -10.28 -16.65
N TYR A 206 4.28 -10.05 -16.04
CA TYR A 206 4.71 -8.73 -15.55
C TYR A 206 4.71 -7.67 -16.66
N THR A 207 5.03 -8.04 -17.89
CA THR A 207 5.04 -7.12 -19.05
C THR A 207 3.63 -6.65 -19.38
N LEU A 208 2.66 -7.56 -19.40
CA LEU A 208 1.26 -7.21 -19.67
C LEU A 208 0.69 -6.33 -18.55
N VAL A 209 0.92 -6.70 -17.30
CA VAL A 209 0.45 -5.96 -16.12
C VAL A 209 1.04 -4.55 -16.10
N THR A 210 2.35 -4.40 -16.24
CA THR A 210 2.98 -3.07 -16.18
C THR A 210 2.65 -2.21 -17.39
N ASN A 211 2.46 -2.78 -18.57
CA ASN A 211 1.97 -2.04 -19.73
C ASN A 211 0.54 -1.55 -19.55
N ALA A 212 -0.32 -2.31 -18.87
CA ALA A 212 -1.66 -1.85 -18.53
C ALA A 212 -1.62 -0.71 -17.52
N ILE A 213 -0.76 -0.80 -16.49
CA ILE A 213 -0.54 0.28 -15.53
C ILE A 213 -0.05 1.55 -16.24
N LYS A 214 0.95 1.45 -17.12
CA LYS A 214 1.48 2.59 -17.90
C LYS A 214 0.37 3.28 -18.70
N ARG A 215 -0.41 2.52 -19.48
CA ARG A 215 -1.55 3.08 -20.23
C ARG A 215 -2.58 3.76 -19.32
N CYS A 216 -2.80 3.22 -18.12
CA CYS A 216 -3.71 3.86 -17.17
C CYS A 216 -3.11 5.17 -16.65
N ILE A 217 -1.82 5.21 -16.36
CA ILE A 217 -1.09 6.41 -15.88
C ILE A 217 -1.15 7.54 -16.90
N ASP A 218 -1.04 7.24 -18.20
CA ASP A 218 -1.01 8.26 -19.26
C ASP A 218 -2.23 9.22 -19.22
N ASP A 219 -3.38 8.73 -18.78
CA ASP A 219 -4.62 9.49 -18.73
C ASP A 219 -5.07 9.85 -17.30
N LEU A 220 -4.30 9.46 -16.26
CA LEU A 220 -4.67 9.75 -14.88
C LEU A 220 -4.44 11.22 -14.50
N THR A 221 -5.42 11.79 -13.78
CA THR A 221 -5.39 13.16 -13.28
C THR A 221 -5.13 13.27 -11.78
N ALA A 222 -4.98 12.16 -11.06
CA ALA A 222 -4.62 12.15 -9.65
C ALA A 222 -3.30 12.89 -9.42
N LYS A 223 -3.21 13.69 -8.34
CA LYS A 223 -1.99 14.45 -8.02
C LYS A 223 -0.80 13.53 -7.79
N TYR A 224 -1.02 12.40 -7.11
CA TYR A 224 0.01 11.43 -6.80
C TYR A 224 -0.33 10.05 -7.38
N ILE A 225 0.65 9.41 -8.02
CA ILE A 225 0.50 8.09 -8.63
C ILE A 225 1.70 7.25 -8.21
N ASN A 226 1.45 6.17 -7.50
CA ASN A 226 2.46 5.22 -7.04
C ASN A 226 2.31 3.86 -7.70
N VAL A 227 3.43 3.24 -8.04
CA VAL A 227 3.51 1.84 -8.48
C VAL A 227 4.46 1.11 -7.54
N ARG A 228 3.94 0.15 -6.78
CA ARG A 228 4.66 -0.55 -5.72
C ARG A 228 4.97 -1.97 -6.10
N TYR A 229 6.03 -2.52 -5.51
CA TYR A 229 6.49 -3.90 -5.70
C TYR A 229 6.83 -4.26 -7.15
N THR A 230 7.11 -3.26 -7.97
CA THR A 230 7.44 -3.39 -9.38
C THR A 230 8.89 -2.97 -9.63
N PRO A 231 9.71 -3.82 -10.27
CA PRO A 231 11.07 -3.44 -10.63
C PRO A 231 11.08 -2.28 -11.65
N TYR A 232 12.00 -1.33 -11.49
CA TYR A 232 12.14 -0.17 -12.40
C TYR A 232 12.23 -0.56 -13.87
N CYS A 233 12.90 -1.67 -14.19
CA CYS A 233 13.08 -2.11 -15.58
C CYS A 233 11.78 -2.51 -16.29
N TYR A 234 10.70 -2.72 -15.57
CA TYR A 234 9.36 -2.92 -16.13
C TYR A 234 8.58 -1.60 -16.28
N MET A 235 9.08 -0.51 -15.70
CA MET A 235 8.42 0.81 -15.70
C MET A 235 9.25 1.87 -16.45
N ILE A 236 10.04 1.46 -17.44
CA ILE A 236 10.85 2.38 -18.26
C ILE A 236 9.96 3.47 -18.86
N GLY A 237 10.36 4.74 -18.67
CA GLY A 237 9.59 5.94 -19.02
C GLY A 237 8.58 6.40 -17.95
N TYR A 238 8.39 5.61 -16.91
CA TYR A 238 7.47 5.87 -15.79
C TYR A 238 8.17 5.70 -14.43
N GLU A 239 9.49 5.80 -14.40
CA GLU A 239 10.32 5.53 -13.23
C GLU A 239 9.95 6.40 -12.04
N LYS A 240 9.50 7.64 -12.27
CA LYS A 240 9.07 8.58 -11.22
C LYS A 240 7.88 8.06 -10.40
N HIS A 241 7.10 7.16 -10.96
CA HIS A 241 5.94 6.56 -10.28
C HIS A 241 6.31 5.31 -9.47
N VAL A 242 7.50 4.75 -9.67
CA VAL A 242 7.93 3.56 -8.93
C VAL A 242 8.32 3.94 -7.52
N CYS A 243 7.70 3.28 -6.55
CA CYS A 243 8.01 3.41 -5.14
C CYS A 243 8.47 2.06 -4.60
N ASN A 244 9.77 1.88 -4.48
CA ASN A 244 10.39 0.70 -3.86
C ASN A 244 10.50 0.87 -2.35
N GLN A 245 10.93 -0.18 -1.64
CA GLN A 245 10.86 -0.25 -0.18
C GLN A 245 11.55 0.93 0.54
N TYR A 246 12.71 1.38 0.05
CA TYR A 246 13.37 2.54 0.69
C TYR A 246 12.67 3.87 0.46
N GLN A 247 11.97 4.04 -0.67
CA GLN A 247 11.24 5.27 -0.93
C GLN A 247 10.01 5.41 -0.03
N HIS A 248 9.47 4.31 0.52
CA HIS A 248 8.33 4.34 1.43
C HIS A 248 8.56 5.26 2.62
N ILE A 249 9.74 5.21 3.24
CA ILE A 249 10.03 6.03 4.43
C ILE A 249 10.13 7.53 4.14
N TYR A 250 10.21 7.91 2.87
CA TYR A 250 10.26 9.29 2.42
C TYR A 250 8.95 9.75 1.75
N ASP A 251 8.01 8.87 1.54
CA ASP A 251 6.71 9.21 0.96
C ASP A 251 5.74 9.65 2.06
N ILE A 252 5.24 10.89 1.99
CA ILE A 252 4.33 11.46 3.01
C ILE A 252 3.01 10.69 3.16
N TYR A 253 2.65 9.86 2.19
CA TYR A 253 1.45 9.00 2.21
C TYR A 253 1.76 7.53 2.48
N ASP A 254 3.02 7.19 2.75
CA ASP A 254 3.41 5.82 3.07
C ASP A 254 3.87 5.66 4.52
N TRP A 255 4.34 4.49 4.89
CA TRP A 255 4.61 4.13 6.26
C TRP A 255 6.09 4.00 6.55
N ASN A 256 6.57 4.78 7.51
CA ASN A 256 7.88 4.60 8.09
C ASN A 256 7.96 3.35 8.98
N LYS A 257 6.88 3.11 9.74
CA LYS A 257 6.75 1.98 10.66
C LYS A 257 5.47 1.21 10.38
N GLY A 258 5.48 -0.08 10.64
CA GLY A 258 4.30 -0.91 10.61
C GLY A 258 4.24 -1.79 11.84
N ILE A 259 3.10 -1.84 12.50
CA ILE A 259 2.80 -2.83 13.52
C ILE A 259 1.79 -3.79 12.93
N TYR A 260 2.19 -5.05 12.80
CA TYR A 260 1.40 -6.11 12.22
C TYR A 260 1.19 -7.23 13.21
N ASN A 261 -0.02 -7.76 13.19
CA ASN A 261 -0.31 -9.01 13.86
C ASN A 261 0.09 -10.16 12.94
N LYS A 262 1.29 -10.71 13.10
CA LYS A 262 1.75 -11.82 12.26
C LYS A 262 1.37 -13.17 12.83
N SER A 263 0.73 -13.94 11.98
CA SER A 263 0.59 -15.41 11.86
C SER A 263 -0.19 -16.16 12.93
N ALA A 264 -0.99 -17.09 12.44
CA ALA A 264 -1.59 -18.17 13.21
C ALA A 264 -0.58 -18.80 14.16
N GLY A 265 -0.86 -18.79 15.45
CA GLY A 265 -0.13 -19.54 16.46
C GLY A 265 1.02 -18.84 17.16
N THR A 266 1.37 -17.59 16.83
CA THR A 266 2.35 -16.82 17.60
C THR A 266 1.81 -15.43 17.91
N ASN A 267 1.72 -15.08 19.19
CA ASN A 267 1.41 -13.71 19.67
C ASN A 267 2.61 -12.76 19.50
N ILE A 268 3.45 -12.97 18.49
CA ILE A 268 4.61 -12.12 18.27
C ILE A 268 4.18 -10.97 17.37
N GLU A 269 3.85 -9.87 18.00
CA GLU A 269 3.78 -8.56 17.35
C GLU A 269 5.19 -8.19 16.87
N ARG A 270 5.29 -7.74 15.63
CA ARG A 270 6.55 -7.23 15.11
C ARG A 270 6.32 -5.80 14.66
N SER A 271 6.89 -4.87 15.42
CA SER A 271 7.23 -3.58 14.84
C SER A 271 8.52 -3.76 14.03
N TYR A 272 8.56 -3.24 12.84
CA TYR A 272 9.77 -3.29 12.03
C TYR A 272 9.86 -2.05 11.14
N ASN A 273 11.07 -1.71 10.80
CA ASN A 273 11.31 -0.86 9.66
C ASN A 273 10.95 -1.68 8.42
N ALA A 274 9.80 -1.38 7.82
CA ALA A 274 9.24 -2.15 6.72
C ALA A 274 10.25 -2.30 5.56
N ALA A 275 10.99 -1.24 5.26
CA ALA A 275 11.96 -1.22 4.17
C ALA A 275 13.11 -2.22 4.37
N GLU A 276 13.63 -2.37 5.59
CA GLU A 276 14.76 -3.25 5.85
C GLU A 276 14.38 -4.72 5.78
N VAL A 277 13.27 -5.08 6.43
CA VAL A 277 12.86 -6.48 6.55
C VAL A 277 12.41 -7.03 5.21
N ASP A 278 11.58 -6.29 4.48
CA ASP A 278 11.01 -6.77 3.23
C ASP A 278 12.08 -6.88 2.15
N ARG A 279 12.96 -5.88 2.04
CA ARG A 279 14.02 -5.87 1.04
C ARG A 279 15.03 -7.00 1.21
N LEU A 280 15.36 -7.33 2.45
CA LEU A 280 16.32 -8.39 2.79
C LEU A 280 15.80 -9.79 2.55
N ASN A 281 14.53 -10.01 2.87
CA ASN A 281 13.98 -11.34 2.97
C ASN A 281 13.23 -11.79 1.71
N TYR A 282 12.70 -10.84 0.92
CA TYR A 282 11.75 -11.15 -0.14
C TYR A 282 12.24 -10.83 -1.55
N TYR A 283 13.37 -10.13 -1.72
CA TYR A 283 13.85 -9.68 -3.02
C TYR A 283 15.23 -10.20 -3.37
N LYS A 284 15.48 -10.42 -4.67
CA LYS A 284 16.77 -10.78 -5.24
C LYS A 284 17.11 -9.90 -6.44
N LYS A 285 18.41 -9.76 -6.71
CA LYS A 285 18.92 -9.13 -7.94
C LYS A 285 19.70 -10.15 -8.71
N PRO A 286 19.20 -10.59 -9.88
CA PRO A 286 19.97 -11.43 -10.83
C PRO A 286 21.30 -10.76 -11.23
N GLN A 287 22.24 -11.57 -11.75
CA GLN A 287 23.57 -11.08 -12.11
C GLN A 287 23.52 -9.95 -13.15
N GLU A 288 22.56 -9.97 -14.03
CA GLU A 288 22.32 -8.95 -15.04
C GLU A 288 22.12 -7.56 -14.43
N CYS A 289 21.51 -7.49 -13.24
CA CYS A 289 21.26 -6.24 -12.52
C CYS A 289 22.56 -5.51 -12.13
N LEU A 290 23.71 -6.19 -12.06
CA LEU A 290 25.00 -5.56 -11.78
C LEU A 290 25.35 -4.44 -12.78
N LYS A 291 24.81 -4.47 -13.98
CA LYS A 291 25.02 -3.46 -15.03
C LYS A 291 23.94 -2.37 -15.04
N CYS A 292 22.92 -2.50 -14.19
CA CYS A 292 21.78 -1.59 -14.17
C CYS A 292 22.12 -0.29 -13.46
N SER A 293 21.81 0.86 -14.05
CA SER A 293 21.97 2.17 -13.42
C SER A 293 21.15 2.30 -12.13
N HIS A 294 20.00 1.64 -12.05
CA HIS A 294 19.08 1.66 -10.91
C HIS A 294 19.39 0.60 -9.83
N PHE A 295 20.54 -0.07 -9.92
CA PHE A 295 20.89 -1.17 -9.00
C PHE A 295 20.73 -0.80 -7.52
N ASN A 296 21.16 0.38 -7.12
CA ASN A 296 21.15 0.80 -5.71
C ASN A 296 19.76 1.16 -5.19
N ILE A 297 18.90 1.71 -6.06
CA ILE A 297 17.57 2.21 -5.70
C ILE A 297 16.43 1.23 -5.96
N CYS A 298 16.70 0.17 -6.72
CA CYS A 298 15.72 -0.87 -7.05
C CYS A 298 15.77 -1.99 -6.01
N ASP A 299 14.63 -2.51 -5.57
CA ASP A 299 14.58 -3.69 -4.70
C ASP A 299 15.01 -4.97 -5.45
N GLY A 300 14.80 -5.02 -6.76
CA GLY A 300 15.00 -6.20 -7.57
C GLY A 300 13.65 -6.87 -7.89
N ILE A 301 13.67 -8.19 -8.01
CA ILE A 301 12.49 -9.05 -8.21
C ILE A 301 12.27 -9.89 -6.96
N GLU A 302 11.06 -10.29 -6.70
CA GLU A 302 10.76 -11.18 -5.57
C GLU A 302 11.47 -12.52 -5.70
N ASN A 303 11.87 -13.09 -4.57
CA ASN A 303 12.68 -14.32 -4.53
C ASN A 303 12.05 -15.49 -5.29
N GLU A 304 10.71 -15.59 -5.18
CA GLU A 304 9.94 -16.68 -5.78
C GLU A 304 9.69 -16.50 -7.28
N LEU A 305 9.95 -15.29 -7.82
CA LEU A 305 9.73 -15.01 -9.23
C LEU A 305 10.95 -15.41 -10.08
N ASP A 306 10.67 -16.06 -11.20
CA ASP A 306 11.66 -16.32 -12.28
C ASP A 306 11.22 -15.55 -13.53
N ILE A 307 11.43 -14.25 -13.50
CA ILE A 307 11.10 -13.33 -14.60
C ILE A 307 12.38 -12.69 -15.15
N PRO A 308 12.43 -12.37 -16.47
CA PRO A 308 13.56 -11.67 -17.03
C PRO A 308 13.72 -10.29 -16.44
N VAL A 309 14.96 -9.85 -16.25
CA VAL A 309 15.28 -8.46 -15.89
C VAL A 309 15.84 -7.73 -17.09
N HIS A 310 15.57 -6.43 -17.16
CA HIS A 310 15.96 -5.56 -18.27
C HIS A 310 16.82 -4.41 -17.73
N PRO A 311 18.16 -4.61 -17.53
CA PRO A 311 19.01 -3.60 -16.95
C PRO A 311 18.93 -2.27 -17.69
N ILE A 312 18.69 -1.19 -16.95
CA ILE A 312 18.62 0.16 -17.50
C ILE A 312 20.06 0.68 -17.63
N ASN A 313 20.43 1.13 -18.83
CA ASN A 313 21.75 1.70 -19.09
C ASN A 313 21.90 3.09 -18.49
N GLY A 314 23.13 3.46 -18.12
CA GLY A 314 23.48 4.77 -17.60
C GLY A 314 24.39 4.70 -16.38
N ASP A 315 24.71 5.87 -15.84
CA ASP A 315 25.50 5.99 -14.62
C ASP A 315 24.72 5.45 -13.40
N ARG A 316 25.45 4.89 -12.45
CA ARG A 316 24.87 4.32 -11.25
C ARG A 316 24.20 5.39 -10.39
N ILE A 317 22.89 5.25 -10.16
CA ILE A 317 22.13 6.14 -9.29
C ILE A 317 22.35 5.71 -7.84
N SER A 318 22.71 6.67 -6.99
CA SER A 318 22.87 6.47 -5.53
C SER A 318 21.83 7.25 -4.72
N ASP A 319 21.23 8.30 -5.28
CA ASP A 319 20.19 9.07 -4.63
C ASP A 319 18.86 8.30 -4.65
N ILE A 320 18.41 7.88 -3.49
CA ILE A 320 17.21 7.05 -3.33
C ILE A 320 15.93 7.73 -3.85
N LEU A 321 15.89 9.05 -3.81
CA LEU A 321 14.75 9.85 -4.28
C LEU A 321 14.88 10.32 -5.72
N TYR A 322 15.89 9.87 -6.47
CA TYR A 322 16.25 10.40 -7.79
C TYR A 322 15.05 10.66 -8.71
N HIS A 323 14.20 9.64 -8.91
CA HIS A 323 13.00 9.78 -9.74
C HIS A 323 11.79 10.38 -9.01
N ARG A 324 11.86 10.49 -7.69
CA ARG A 324 10.74 10.92 -6.86
C ARG A 324 10.85 12.34 -6.34
N LYS A 325 11.92 13.07 -6.66
CA LYS A 325 12.09 14.47 -6.24
C LYS A 325 10.97 15.36 -6.72
N GLU A 326 10.50 15.16 -7.96
CA GLU A 326 9.36 15.90 -8.49
C GLU A 326 8.04 15.55 -7.77
N PHE A 327 7.90 14.28 -7.33
CA PHE A 327 6.73 13.81 -6.59
C PHE A 327 6.62 14.48 -5.22
N TYR A 328 7.74 14.72 -4.55
CA TYR A 328 7.78 15.36 -3.23
C TYR A 328 7.84 16.88 -3.28
N GLU A 329 7.93 17.47 -4.47
CA GLU A 329 8.10 18.92 -4.65
C GLU A 329 9.33 19.49 -3.90
N ILE A 330 10.46 18.70 -3.88
CA ILE A 330 11.73 19.04 -3.22
C ILE A 330 12.70 19.75 -4.18
#